data_a702c03e58c5f4658507e6299c4bacf6
#
_entry.id   a702c03e58c5f4658507e6299c4bacf6
#
_cell.length_a   1.000
_cell.length_b   1.000
_cell.length_c   1.000
_cell.angle_alpha   90.00
_cell.angle_beta   90.00
_cell.angle_gamma   90.00
#
_symmetry.space_group_name_H-M   'P 1'
#
loop_
_entity.id
_entity.type
_entity.pdbx_description
1 polymer ?
#
loop_
_entity_poly.entity_id
_entity_poly.type
_entity_poly.pdbx_seq_one_letter_code
_entity_poly.pdbx_strand_id
1 'polypeptide(L)'
;METMDRRAALLALVAIPLGIRLPRAVRPPQDREEWTPLFNGKDIASWETFLGKPHKASDVPGQARSEDGQYLNPIGVDKDPNAVFTVVRVDGAPAIRISGEIFGALTTREEYENYHLRFDFKWGDRKWPPREQAVRDSGCCYHSVGSHGASYGFWMQSLEFQVQEQDCGDFYSLAGVIVDSEVVLKDTTNAKSDLIFKKGATKITGITRRIIKDPFNEKPTGQWNTLELYCLAQTSVHVVNGATNMILTGLRRSVDGREVALTKGKIQFQSEGAEVFYRNIAIRPITEIPASVLLSEQSRV
;
A
#
# COMPACT_ATOMS: atom_id res chain seq x y z
N MET A 1 -79.21 59.52 -32.57
CA MET A 1 -79.26 60.41 -31.45
C MET A 1 -78.61 59.69 -30.28
N GLU A 2 -77.48 60.15 -30.19
CA GLU A 2 -76.48 60.23 -29.15
C GLU A 2 -75.94 58.95 -28.54
N THR A 3 -74.78 58.76 -28.92
CA THR A 3 -73.71 57.82 -28.43
C THR A 3 -73.15 58.33 -27.14
N MET A 4 -72.94 57.46 -26.15
CA MET A 4 -72.07 57.70 -25.02
C MET A 4 -71.02 56.60 -24.93
N ASP A 5 -69.85 57.03 -25.24
CA ASP A 5 -68.57 56.32 -25.12
C ASP A 5 -68.23 56.11 -23.63
N ARG A 6 -67.97 54.89 -23.20
CA ARG A 6 -67.38 54.59 -21.90
C ARG A 6 -66.06 53.77 -22.04
N ARG A 7 -64.96 54.52 -22.00
CA ARG A 7 -63.62 53.93 -21.89
C ARG A 7 -63.52 53.33 -20.52
N ALA A 8 -63.36 52.00 -20.47
CA ALA A 8 -62.95 51.27 -19.27
C ALA A 8 -61.39 51.20 -19.26
N ALA A 9 -60.85 51.84 -18.26
CA ALA A 9 -59.43 51.75 -18.05
C ALA A 9 -59.07 50.38 -17.38
N LEU A 10 -58.28 49.54 -18.03
CA LEU A 10 -57.70 48.33 -17.44
C LEU A 10 -56.47 48.71 -16.62
N LEU A 11 -56.58 48.56 -15.32
CA LEU A 11 -55.40 48.56 -14.42
C LEU A 11 -54.71 47.19 -14.49
N ALA A 12 -53.54 47.17 -15.09
CA ALA A 12 -52.68 46.00 -15.10
C ALA A 12 -51.93 45.92 -13.74
N LEU A 13 -52.31 44.96 -12.90
CA LEU A 13 -51.52 44.58 -11.74
C LEU A 13 -50.27 43.83 -12.19
N VAL A 14 -49.08 44.45 -12.05
CA VAL A 14 -47.82 43.78 -12.22
C VAL A 14 -47.52 43.01 -10.91
N ALA A 15 -47.69 41.68 -10.97
CA ALA A 15 -47.23 40.80 -9.90
C ALA A 15 -45.72 40.65 -9.96
N ILE A 16 -44.99 41.21 -9.00
CA ILE A 16 -43.54 40.98 -8.82
C ILE A 16 -43.38 39.63 -8.11
N PRO A 17 -42.73 38.60 -8.69
CA PRO A 17 -42.48 37.38 -7.97
C PRO A 17 -41.41 37.64 -6.91
N LEU A 18 -41.78 37.63 -5.63
CA LEU A 18 -40.85 37.55 -4.51
C LEU A 18 -40.11 36.20 -4.59
N GLY A 19 -38.93 36.19 -5.22
CA GLY A 19 -38.05 35.03 -5.22
C GLY A 19 -37.44 34.80 -3.82
N ILE A 20 -38.06 33.92 -3.04
CA ILE A 20 -37.48 33.42 -1.81
C ILE A 20 -36.25 32.62 -2.22
N ARG A 21 -35.05 33.22 -2.14
CA ARG A 21 -33.78 32.49 -2.20
C ARG A 21 -33.66 31.71 -0.92
N LEU A 22 -33.89 30.38 -0.95
CA LEU A 22 -33.50 29.48 0.11
C LEU A 22 -31.98 29.64 0.32
N PRO A 23 -31.52 29.78 1.57
CA PRO A 23 -30.10 29.85 1.84
C PRO A 23 -29.46 28.56 1.34
N ARG A 24 -28.47 28.73 0.44
CA ARG A 24 -27.64 27.64 -0.05
C ARG A 24 -26.98 27.01 1.18
N ALA A 25 -27.32 25.75 1.46
CA ALA A 25 -26.69 25.01 2.56
C ALA A 25 -25.17 25.12 2.36
N VAL A 26 -24.52 25.87 3.25
CA VAL A 26 -23.07 25.91 3.33
C VAL A 26 -22.67 24.52 3.78
N ARG A 27 -22.20 23.67 2.85
CA ARG A 27 -21.50 22.46 3.24
C ARG A 27 -20.37 22.92 4.15
N PRO A 28 -20.23 22.31 5.35
CA PRO A 28 -19.06 22.56 6.18
C PRO A 28 -17.84 22.30 5.29
N PRO A 29 -16.71 23.02 5.47
CA PRO A 29 -15.49 22.71 4.77
C PRO A 29 -15.24 21.23 5.00
N GLN A 30 -15.26 20.41 3.95
CA GLN A 30 -14.63 19.11 4.00
C GLN A 30 -13.20 19.45 4.38
N ASP A 31 -12.78 19.12 5.61
CA ASP A 31 -11.39 19.09 5.99
C ASP A 31 -10.72 18.26 4.91
N ARG A 32 -10.01 18.94 3.99
CA ARG A 32 -9.15 18.28 3.04
C ARG A 32 -8.03 17.73 3.89
N GLU A 33 -8.19 16.51 4.35
CA GLU A 33 -7.12 15.76 4.99
C GLU A 33 -5.93 15.84 4.04
N GLU A 34 -4.96 16.66 4.43
CA GLU A 34 -3.86 17.04 3.55
C GLU A 34 -2.89 15.87 3.46
N TRP A 35 -2.52 15.51 2.23
CA TRP A 35 -1.51 14.49 2.01
C TRP A 35 -0.15 14.96 2.50
N THR A 36 0.47 14.19 3.38
CA THR A 36 1.84 14.37 3.83
C THR A 36 2.77 13.53 2.97
N PRO A 37 3.71 14.14 2.20
CA PRO A 37 4.69 13.38 1.46
C PRO A 37 5.62 12.62 2.41
N LEU A 38 5.77 11.31 2.23
CA LEU A 38 6.79 10.50 2.90
C LEU A 38 8.13 10.52 2.15
N PHE A 39 8.11 10.89 0.88
CA PHE A 39 9.29 11.13 0.06
C PHE A 39 9.30 12.58 -0.43
N ASN A 40 10.35 13.32 -0.10
CA ASN A 40 10.50 14.75 -0.40
C ASN A 40 11.03 15.04 -1.81
N GLY A 41 11.33 14.00 -2.61
CA GLY A 41 11.90 14.11 -3.95
C GLY A 41 13.38 14.44 -4.01
N LYS A 42 14.09 14.53 -2.88
CA LYS A 42 15.50 14.97 -2.80
C LYS A 42 16.41 13.93 -2.16
N ASP A 43 15.99 13.36 -1.04
CA ASP A 43 16.76 12.42 -0.23
C ASP A 43 15.86 11.45 0.51
N ILE A 44 16.46 10.50 1.22
CA ILE A 44 15.81 9.51 2.07
C ILE A 44 16.10 9.74 3.56
N ALA A 45 16.40 10.95 3.99
CA ALA A 45 16.78 11.28 5.37
C ALA A 45 15.67 10.98 6.41
N SER A 46 14.40 11.03 5.99
CA SER A 46 13.25 10.66 6.82
C SER A 46 13.05 9.14 6.96
N TRP A 47 13.88 8.35 6.31
CA TRP A 47 13.86 6.91 6.34
C TRP A 47 15.09 6.35 7.07
N GLU A 48 15.02 5.12 7.52
CA GLU A 48 16.17 4.30 7.93
C GLU A 48 16.32 3.14 6.96
N THR A 49 17.56 2.74 6.69
CA THR A 49 17.85 1.56 5.89
C THR A 49 18.16 0.39 6.81
N PHE A 50 17.78 -0.80 6.40
CA PHE A 50 18.29 -2.03 6.97
C PHE A 50 18.64 -2.99 5.85
N LEU A 51 19.87 -3.50 5.87
CA LEU A 51 20.32 -4.53 4.94
C LEU A 51 20.71 -5.77 5.75
N GLY A 52 20.13 -6.90 5.38
CA GLY A 52 20.40 -8.19 5.98
C GLY A 52 21.75 -8.75 5.58
N LYS A 53 21.91 -10.06 5.75
CA LYS A 53 23.10 -10.77 5.34
C LYS A 53 23.15 -10.86 3.81
N PRO A 54 24.20 -10.33 3.14
CA PRO A 54 24.28 -10.37 1.70
C PRO A 54 24.38 -11.80 1.15
N HIS A 55 23.93 -12.00 -0.09
CA HIS A 55 24.18 -13.24 -0.79
C HIS A 55 25.69 -13.37 -1.10
N LYS A 56 26.23 -14.60 -1.07
CA LYS A 56 27.67 -14.83 -1.27
C LYS A 56 28.24 -14.30 -2.59
N ALA A 57 27.40 -14.18 -3.62
CA ALA A 57 27.79 -13.64 -4.91
C ALA A 57 27.81 -12.10 -4.96
N SER A 58 27.23 -11.41 -3.97
CA SER A 58 27.31 -9.95 -3.88
C SER A 58 28.72 -9.54 -3.46
N ASP A 59 29.19 -8.42 -3.98
CA ASP A 59 30.46 -7.82 -3.54
C ASP A 59 30.15 -6.66 -2.58
N VAL A 60 30.46 -6.87 -1.29
CA VAL A 60 30.19 -5.88 -0.24
C VAL A 60 31.49 -5.55 0.49
N PRO A 61 32.05 -4.36 0.26
CA PRO A 61 33.33 -3.95 0.84
C PRO A 61 33.31 -4.00 2.38
N GLY A 62 34.37 -4.54 2.96
CA GLY A 62 34.58 -4.52 4.41
C GLY A 62 33.72 -5.49 5.24
N GLN A 63 32.89 -6.31 4.61
CA GLN A 63 32.09 -7.31 5.29
C GLN A 63 32.87 -8.64 5.45
N ALA A 64 32.89 -9.17 6.67
CA ALA A 64 33.56 -10.44 6.96
C ALA A 64 32.83 -11.64 6.35
N ARG A 65 33.62 -12.59 5.79
CA ARG A 65 33.13 -13.85 5.22
C ARG A 65 33.70 -15.04 5.95
N SER A 66 32.99 -16.15 5.92
CA SER A 66 33.46 -17.47 6.31
C SER A 66 34.36 -18.08 5.21
N GLU A 67 35.00 -19.20 5.53
CA GLU A 67 35.87 -19.92 4.57
C GLU A 67 35.16 -20.39 3.30
N ASP A 68 33.85 -20.68 3.40
CA ASP A 68 32.99 -21.05 2.27
C ASP A 68 32.41 -19.83 1.52
N GLY A 69 32.87 -18.62 1.85
CA GLY A 69 32.50 -17.37 1.19
C GLY A 69 31.16 -16.77 1.60
N GLN A 70 30.48 -17.33 2.62
CA GLN A 70 29.24 -16.75 3.12
C GLN A 70 29.55 -15.52 3.98
N TYR A 71 28.71 -14.49 3.91
CA TYR A 71 28.81 -13.37 4.84
C TYR A 71 28.43 -13.81 6.27
N LEU A 72 29.14 -13.33 7.26
CA LEU A 72 28.90 -13.73 8.66
C LEU A 72 27.74 -12.98 9.30
N ASN A 73 27.59 -11.69 8.99
CA ASN A 73 26.68 -10.79 9.66
C ASN A 73 25.80 -10.01 8.68
N PRO A 74 24.62 -9.52 9.09
CA PRO A 74 23.90 -8.50 8.34
C PRO A 74 24.74 -7.21 8.27
N ILE A 75 24.48 -6.39 7.24
CA ILE A 75 25.09 -5.06 7.14
C ILE A 75 24.55 -4.16 8.25
N GLY A 76 23.23 -4.24 8.52
CA GLY A 76 22.58 -3.57 9.65
C GLY A 76 21.89 -2.25 9.27
N VAL A 77 21.51 -1.51 10.32
CA VAL A 77 20.73 -0.27 10.21
C VAL A 77 21.61 0.90 9.79
N ASP A 78 21.03 1.79 8.96
CA ASP A 78 21.64 3.03 8.46
C ASP A 78 23.04 2.81 7.80
N LYS A 79 23.22 1.64 7.20
CA LYS A 79 24.42 1.26 6.43
C LYS A 79 24.00 0.77 5.05
N ASP A 80 24.56 1.40 4.03
CA ASP A 80 24.27 1.06 2.64
C ASP A 80 25.51 1.22 1.75
N PRO A 81 26.52 0.33 1.91
CA PRO A 81 27.80 0.44 1.21
C PRO A 81 27.67 0.26 -0.31
N ASN A 82 26.59 -0.40 -0.78
CA ASN A 82 26.36 -0.68 -2.20
C ASN A 82 25.36 0.30 -2.84
N ALA A 83 24.93 1.34 -2.13
CA ALA A 83 23.92 2.27 -2.62
C ALA A 83 22.66 1.55 -3.14
N VAL A 84 22.16 0.61 -2.31
CA VAL A 84 20.93 -0.15 -2.58
C VAL A 84 19.74 0.80 -2.65
N PHE A 85 19.70 1.82 -1.78
CA PHE A 85 18.65 2.82 -1.69
C PHE A 85 19.17 4.18 -2.14
N THR A 86 18.72 4.67 -3.29
CA THR A 86 19.18 5.95 -3.86
C THR A 86 18.01 6.76 -4.39
N VAL A 87 18.23 8.07 -4.56
CA VAL A 87 17.27 8.94 -5.26
C VAL A 87 17.76 9.16 -6.68
N VAL A 88 16.89 8.91 -7.63
CA VAL A 88 17.17 9.05 -9.07
C VAL A 88 16.03 9.83 -9.77
N ARG A 89 16.21 10.12 -11.05
CA ARG A 89 15.12 10.65 -11.90
C ARG A 89 14.70 9.57 -12.89
N VAL A 90 13.40 9.26 -12.87
CA VAL A 90 12.76 8.31 -13.81
C VAL A 90 11.61 9.02 -14.50
N ASP A 91 11.58 8.98 -15.82
CA ASP A 91 10.57 9.68 -16.64
C ASP A 91 10.43 11.18 -16.27
N GLY A 92 11.56 11.85 -15.99
CA GLY A 92 11.61 13.25 -15.63
C GLY A 92 11.24 13.61 -14.20
N ALA A 93 10.80 12.66 -13.36
CA ALA A 93 10.40 12.88 -11.99
C ALA A 93 11.35 12.19 -10.98
N PRO A 94 11.49 12.70 -9.74
CA PRO A 94 12.28 12.05 -8.70
C PRO A 94 11.60 10.74 -8.26
N ALA A 95 12.43 9.71 -8.02
CA ALA A 95 12.00 8.43 -7.50
C ALA A 95 13.07 7.86 -6.56
N ILE A 96 12.64 7.09 -5.57
CA ILE A 96 13.52 6.21 -4.80
C ILE A 96 13.80 4.99 -5.67
N ARG A 97 15.07 4.72 -5.92
CA ARG A 97 15.53 3.48 -6.54
C ARG A 97 15.97 2.51 -5.45
N ILE A 98 15.41 1.33 -5.46
CA ILE A 98 15.88 0.18 -4.69
C ILE A 98 16.52 -0.78 -5.68
N SER A 99 17.84 -1.02 -5.54
CA SER A 99 18.58 -1.84 -6.52
C SER A 99 18.19 -3.32 -6.48
N GLY A 100 17.74 -3.81 -5.31
CA GLY A 100 17.46 -5.22 -5.08
C GLY A 100 18.69 -6.08 -4.80
N GLU A 101 19.91 -5.55 -4.90
CA GLU A 101 21.16 -6.31 -4.82
C GLU A 101 21.35 -7.02 -3.48
N ILE A 102 20.99 -6.37 -2.39
CA ILE A 102 21.08 -6.93 -1.04
C ILE A 102 19.70 -6.84 -0.41
N PHE A 103 19.22 -7.95 0.13
CA PHE A 103 17.91 -8.03 0.75
C PHE A 103 17.85 -7.20 2.04
N GLY A 104 16.74 -6.50 2.21
CA GLY A 104 16.50 -5.61 3.33
C GLY A 104 15.31 -4.70 3.08
N ALA A 105 15.28 -3.55 3.73
CA ALA A 105 14.19 -2.61 3.58
C ALA A 105 14.60 -1.15 3.82
N LEU A 106 13.92 -0.26 3.11
CA LEU A 106 13.83 1.16 3.40
C LEU A 106 12.61 1.37 4.30
N THR A 107 12.81 1.85 5.51
CA THR A 107 11.81 1.87 6.59
C THR A 107 11.53 3.29 7.05
N THR A 108 10.26 3.67 7.25
CA THR A 108 9.92 4.96 7.86
C THR A 108 10.46 5.04 9.29
N ARG A 109 10.99 6.21 9.70
CA ARG A 109 11.39 6.40 11.11
C ARG A 109 10.19 6.46 12.03
N GLU A 110 9.08 7.03 11.54
CA GLU A 110 7.82 7.18 12.26
C GLU A 110 6.91 5.96 12.08
N GLU A 111 6.01 5.76 13.03
CA GLU A 111 4.93 4.76 13.00
C GLU A 111 3.60 5.44 12.66
N TYR A 112 2.76 4.73 11.93
CA TYR A 112 1.47 5.22 11.45
C TYR A 112 0.33 4.30 11.88
N GLU A 113 -0.83 4.91 12.16
CA GLU A 113 -2.10 4.24 12.43
C GLU A 113 -3.25 5.03 11.78
N ASN A 114 -4.33 4.36 11.40
CA ASN A 114 -5.53 4.97 10.80
C ASN A 114 -5.20 5.90 9.63
N TYR A 115 -4.68 5.34 8.55
CA TYR A 115 -4.16 6.10 7.41
C TYR A 115 -4.59 5.54 6.06
N HIS A 116 -4.51 6.41 5.04
CA HIS A 116 -4.49 6.08 3.63
C HIS A 116 -3.09 6.40 3.10
N LEU A 117 -2.36 5.37 2.71
CA LEU A 117 -1.06 5.46 2.03
C LEU A 117 -1.28 5.30 0.53
N ARG A 118 -0.57 6.10 -0.26
CA ARG A 118 -0.52 5.98 -1.71
C ARG A 118 0.92 6.07 -2.19
N PHE A 119 1.26 5.24 -3.18
CA PHE A 119 2.55 5.27 -3.85
C PHE A 119 2.45 4.68 -5.26
N ASP A 120 3.40 5.07 -6.12
CA ASP A 120 3.58 4.44 -7.43
C ASP A 120 4.85 3.58 -7.41
N PHE A 121 4.81 2.43 -8.10
CA PHE A 121 6.02 1.64 -8.37
C PHE A 121 6.18 1.33 -9.86
N LYS A 122 7.42 1.12 -10.27
CA LYS A 122 7.80 0.67 -11.61
C LYS A 122 9.01 -0.25 -11.51
N TRP A 123 8.97 -1.37 -12.21
CA TRP A 123 10.12 -2.26 -12.29
C TRP A 123 11.26 -1.67 -13.12
N GLY A 124 12.49 -1.87 -12.65
CA GLY A 124 13.72 -1.68 -13.43
C GLY A 124 14.14 -2.94 -14.14
N ASP A 125 15.32 -2.87 -14.76
CA ASP A 125 15.81 -3.97 -15.62
C ASP A 125 16.65 -5.00 -14.85
N ARG A 126 17.32 -4.59 -13.78
CA ARG A 126 18.27 -5.42 -13.07
C ARG A 126 17.62 -6.44 -12.16
N LYS A 127 18.22 -7.64 -12.13
CA LYS A 127 17.93 -8.69 -11.16
C LYS A 127 19.23 -9.22 -10.57
N TRP A 128 19.19 -9.72 -9.34
CA TRP A 128 20.35 -10.11 -8.58
C TRP A 128 20.20 -11.50 -7.94
N PRO A 129 21.35 -12.20 -7.67
CA PRO A 129 21.31 -13.45 -6.93
C PRO A 129 20.61 -13.32 -5.56
N PRO A 130 19.86 -14.36 -5.16
CA PRO A 130 19.63 -15.63 -5.85
C PRO A 130 18.43 -15.59 -6.82
N ARG A 131 17.90 -14.42 -7.17
CA ARG A 131 16.62 -14.26 -7.89
C ARG A 131 16.75 -13.83 -9.35
N GLU A 132 17.93 -13.97 -9.99
CA GLU A 132 18.13 -13.54 -11.38
C GLU A 132 17.15 -14.18 -12.36
N GLN A 133 16.77 -15.44 -12.12
CA GLN A 133 15.84 -16.19 -12.98
C GLN A 133 14.40 -16.17 -12.46
N ALA A 134 14.17 -15.64 -11.24
CA ALA A 134 12.83 -15.52 -10.69
C ALA A 134 12.09 -14.29 -11.25
N VAL A 135 10.79 -14.23 -11.05
CA VAL A 135 10.01 -12.99 -11.23
C VAL A 135 10.54 -11.90 -10.29
N ARG A 136 10.41 -10.63 -10.68
CA ARG A 136 10.82 -9.48 -9.86
C ARG A 136 10.04 -9.45 -8.58
N ASP A 137 10.71 -9.10 -7.47
CA ASP A 137 10.11 -9.11 -6.15
C ASP A 137 10.48 -7.87 -5.33
N SER A 138 9.50 -7.38 -4.65
CA SER A 138 9.52 -6.32 -3.65
C SER A 138 8.19 -6.34 -2.90
N GLY A 139 8.04 -5.53 -1.87
CA GLY A 139 6.79 -5.43 -1.11
C GLY A 139 6.69 -4.13 -0.32
N CYS A 140 5.47 -3.75 0.02
CA CYS A 140 5.18 -2.71 1.01
C CYS A 140 4.75 -3.40 2.30
N CYS A 141 5.67 -3.52 3.25
CA CYS A 141 5.35 -4.03 4.58
C CYS A 141 4.77 -2.90 5.44
N TYR A 142 3.64 -3.15 6.07
CA TYR A 142 2.96 -2.15 6.89
C TYR A 142 2.60 -2.68 8.27
N HIS A 143 2.35 -1.75 9.20
CA HIS A 143 2.30 -2.04 10.63
C HIS A 143 3.51 -2.87 11.08
N SER A 144 4.68 -2.51 10.54
CA SER A 144 5.94 -3.19 10.86
C SER A 144 6.38 -2.86 12.28
N VAL A 145 6.61 -3.90 13.09
CA VAL A 145 6.93 -3.78 14.52
C VAL A 145 8.09 -4.69 14.91
N GLY A 146 8.70 -4.38 16.05
CA GLY A 146 9.79 -5.18 16.61
C GLY A 146 11.13 -4.90 15.93
N SER A 147 11.96 -5.92 15.80
CA SER A 147 13.32 -5.78 15.29
C SER A 147 13.38 -5.96 13.78
N HIS A 148 14.27 -5.23 13.12
CA HIS A 148 14.69 -5.57 11.75
C HIS A 148 15.19 -7.01 11.70
N GLY A 149 14.95 -7.69 10.58
CA GLY A 149 15.40 -9.07 10.37
C GLY A 149 14.54 -10.14 11.05
N ALA A 150 13.46 -9.77 11.74
CA ALA A 150 12.55 -10.73 12.40
C ALA A 150 11.94 -11.74 11.42
N SER A 151 11.69 -11.33 10.18
CA SER A 151 11.23 -12.19 9.11
C SER A 151 12.37 -12.49 8.13
N TYR A 152 12.73 -13.75 7.97
CA TYR A 152 13.78 -14.28 7.08
C TYR A 152 15.17 -13.65 7.23
N GLY A 153 15.40 -12.83 8.28
CA GLY A 153 16.65 -12.09 8.47
C GLY A 153 16.69 -10.73 7.76
N PHE A 154 15.58 -10.30 7.15
CA PHE A 154 15.55 -9.11 6.29
C PHE A 154 14.50 -8.08 6.69
N TRP A 155 13.30 -8.50 7.10
CA TRP A 155 12.17 -7.60 7.34
C TRP A 155 11.67 -7.66 8.78
N MET A 156 10.93 -6.64 9.20
CA MET A 156 10.26 -6.62 10.50
C MET A 156 9.04 -7.55 10.49
N GLN A 157 8.51 -7.88 11.67
CA GLN A 157 7.19 -8.49 11.80
C GLN A 157 6.13 -7.53 11.25
N SER A 158 5.37 -7.92 10.23
CA SER A 158 4.47 -7.04 9.50
C SER A 158 3.45 -7.77 8.64
N LEU A 159 2.44 -7.03 8.20
CA LEU A 159 1.64 -7.42 7.04
C LEU A 159 2.37 -6.95 5.79
N GLU A 160 2.30 -7.73 4.73
CA GLU A 160 2.89 -7.36 3.45
C GLU A 160 1.81 -7.17 2.37
N PHE A 161 1.82 -6.01 1.75
CA PHE A 161 1.16 -5.72 0.49
C PHE A 161 2.16 -6.02 -0.61
N GLN A 162 2.04 -7.19 -1.21
CA GLN A 162 3.00 -7.72 -2.16
C GLN A 162 3.11 -6.86 -3.42
N VAL A 163 4.34 -6.63 -3.88
CA VAL A 163 4.68 -5.92 -5.12
C VAL A 163 5.37 -6.87 -6.12
N GLN A 164 5.36 -8.17 -5.90
CA GLN A 164 5.95 -9.14 -6.82
C GLN A 164 5.26 -9.11 -8.19
N GLU A 165 6.08 -9.23 -9.26
CA GLU A 165 5.62 -9.26 -10.65
C GLU A 165 4.62 -10.40 -10.87
N GLN A 166 3.40 -10.07 -11.35
CA GLN A 166 2.21 -10.93 -11.48
C GLN A 166 1.46 -11.23 -10.17
N ASP A 167 2.07 -10.96 -9.02
CA ASP A 167 1.47 -11.21 -7.70
C ASP A 167 1.20 -9.91 -6.92
N CYS A 168 1.29 -8.75 -7.59
CA CYS A 168 1.02 -7.45 -6.99
C CYS A 168 -0.40 -7.40 -6.42
N GLY A 169 -0.52 -7.11 -5.13
CA GLY A 169 -1.79 -7.08 -4.41
C GLY A 169 -2.00 -8.23 -3.44
N ASP A 170 -1.24 -9.32 -3.56
CA ASP A 170 -1.31 -10.44 -2.62
C ASP A 170 -0.99 -9.99 -1.18
N PHE A 171 -1.44 -10.79 -0.23
CA PHE A 171 -1.06 -10.65 1.17
C PHE A 171 -0.07 -11.74 1.57
N TYR A 172 0.99 -11.34 2.28
CA TYR A 172 1.86 -12.26 3.01
C TYR A 172 1.94 -11.90 4.50
N SER A 173 1.97 -12.94 5.33
CA SER A 173 2.21 -12.84 6.76
C SER A 173 3.70 -12.90 7.04
N LEU A 174 4.32 -11.81 7.48
CA LEU A 174 5.73 -11.78 7.85
C LEU A 174 5.91 -11.95 9.36
N ALA A 175 6.71 -12.94 9.75
CA ALA A 175 6.97 -13.31 11.14
C ALA A 175 5.68 -13.56 11.97
N GLY A 176 4.67 -14.19 11.34
CA GLY A 176 3.52 -14.74 12.04
C GLY A 176 2.45 -13.72 12.44
N VAL A 177 2.25 -12.66 11.69
CA VAL A 177 1.05 -11.83 11.83
C VAL A 177 -0.19 -12.62 11.41
N ILE A 178 -1.34 -12.28 11.98
CA ILE A 178 -2.58 -13.03 11.85
C ILE A 178 -3.65 -12.10 11.28
N VAL A 179 -4.41 -12.58 10.32
CA VAL A 179 -5.52 -11.84 9.71
C VAL A 179 -6.76 -12.72 9.54
N ASP A 180 -7.88 -12.08 9.29
CA ASP A 180 -9.12 -12.71 8.86
C ASP A 180 -9.50 -12.13 7.49
N SER A 181 -10.05 -12.96 6.59
CA SER A 181 -10.48 -12.49 5.27
C SER A 181 -11.56 -13.38 4.67
N GLU A 182 -12.32 -12.84 3.73
CA GLU A 182 -13.27 -13.58 2.90
C GLU A 182 -12.50 -14.25 1.76
N VAL A 183 -12.37 -15.58 1.82
CA VAL A 183 -11.49 -16.32 0.93
C VAL A 183 -12.07 -17.67 0.53
N VAL A 184 -11.55 -18.19 -0.59
CA VAL A 184 -11.75 -19.57 -1.02
C VAL A 184 -10.40 -20.28 -1.15
N LEU A 185 -10.38 -21.61 -1.07
CA LEU A 185 -9.18 -22.39 -1.36
C LEU A 185 -8.87 -22.32 -2.86
N LYS A 186 -7.59 -22.11 -3.22
CA LYS A 186 -7.11 -22.19 -4.60
C LYS A 186 -7.27 -23.60 -5.17
N ASP A 187 -7.00 -24.61 -4.34
CA ASP A 187 -7.25 -26.03 -4.62
C ASP A 187 -8.15 -26.60 -3.52
N THR A 188 -9.40 -26.87 -3.85
CA THR A 188 -10.41 -27.37 -2.92
C THR A 188 -10.13 -28.79 -2.42
N THR A 189 -9.23 -29.53 -3.06
CA THR A 189 -8.81 -30.87 -2.64
C THR A 189 -7.65 -30.83 -1.63
N ASN A 190 -7.00 -29.68 -1.45
CA ASN A 190 -5.88 -29.47 -0.55
C ASN A 190 -6.16 -28.34 0.45
N ALA A 191 -6.51 -28.68 1.67
CA ALA A 191 -6.78 -27.72 2.75
C ALA A 191 -5.58 -26.79 3.09
N LYS A 192 -4.36 -27.14 2.66
CA LYS A 192 -3.13 -26.35 2.84
C LYS A 192 -2.78 -25.50 1.61
N SER A 193 -3.60 -25.54 0.54
CA SER A 193 -3.36 -24.70 -0.64
C SER A 193 -3.44 -23.21 -0.28
N ASP A 194 -2.91 -22.37 -1.15
CA ASP A 194 -3.10 -20.92 -1.07
C ASP A 194 -4.59 -20.58 -0.99
N LEU A 195 -4.86 -19.44 -0.38
CA LEU A 195 -6.19 -18.85 -0.33
C LEU A 195 -6.31 -17.79 -1.44
N ILE A 196 -7.50 -17.64 -2.00
CA ILE A 196 -7.81 -16.55 -2.94
C ILE A 196 -8.85 -15.65 -2.25
N PHE A 197 -8.56 -14.36 -2.19
CA PHE A 197 -9.53 -13.38 -1.74
C PHE A 197 -10.78 -13.44 -2.63
N LYS A 198 -11.94 -13.54 -2.01
CA LYS A 198 -13.21 -13.56 -2.73
C LYS A 198 -14.27 -12.86 -1.91
N LYS A 199 -14.59 -11.64 -2.29
CA LYS A 199 -15.61 -10.85 -1.61
C LYS A 199 -16.95 -11.58 -1.58
N GLY A 200 -17.60 -11.59 -0.41
CA GLY A 200 -18.85 -12.32 -0.18
C GLY A 200 -18.66 -13.82 0.09
N ALA A 201 -17.44 -14.35 0.04
CA ALA A 201 -17.16 -15.72 0.45
C ALA A 201 -17.17 -15.88 1.98
N THR A 202 -17.11 -17.14 2.44
CA THR A 202 -17.00 -17.41 3.86
C THR A 202 -15.74 -16.80 4.43
N LYS A 203 -15.88 -16.03 5.52
CA LYS A 203 -14.76 -15.44 6.23
C LYS A 203 -14.00 -16.54 6.98
N ILE A 204 -12.71 -16.66 6.70
CA ILE A 204 -11.78 -17.51 7.46
C ILE A 204 -11.01 -16.64 8.44
N THR A 205 -10.86 -17.10 9.66
CA THR A 205 -10.14 -16.42 10.75
C THR A 205 -8.81 -17.10 11.04
N GLY A 206 -7.84 -16.36 11.57
CA GLY A 206 -6.56 -16.92 11.99
C GLY A 206 -5.61 -17.26 10.84
N ILE A 207 -5.66 -16.53 9.73
CA ILE A 207 -4.82 -16.78 8.56
C ILE A 207 -3.42 -16.22 8.81
N THR A 208 -2.40 -17.08 8.63
CA THR A 208 -0.96 -16.76 8.74
C THR A 208 -0.17 -17.14 7.49
N ARG A 209 -0.85 -17.31 6.35
CA ARG A 209 -0.26 -17.69 5.07
C ARG A 209 -0.71 -16.75 3.96
N ARG A 210 -0.13 -16.92 2.77
CA ARG A 210 -0.48 -16.13 1.58
C ARG A 210 -1.99 -16.14 1.30
N ILE A 211 -2.51 -14.97 0.92
CA ILE A 211 -3.80 -14.80 0.27
C ILE A 211 -3.54 -14.16 -1.09
N ILE A 212 -3.99 -14.80 -2.14
CA ILE A 212 -3.88 -14.32 -3.52
C ILE A 212 -4.96 -13.26 -3.74
N LYS A 213 -4.59 -12.15 -4.38
CA LYS A 213 -5.52 -11.08 -4.77
C LYS A 213 -6.61 -11.56 -5.74
N ASP A 214 -7.73 -10.88 -5.73
CA ASP A 214 -8.78 -10.93 -6.75
C ASP A 214 -9.52 -9.56 -6.75
N PRO A 215 -9.56 -8.84 -7.89
CA PRO A 215 -9.05 -9.17 -9.21
C PRO A 215 -7.54 -8.89 -9.41
N PHE A 216 -6.99 -9.33 -10.54
CA PHE A 216 -5.67 -8.98 -11.03
C PHE A 216 -5.72 -7.66 -11.82
N ASN A 217 -4.96 -6.66 -11.38
CA ASN A 217 -4.97 -5.30 -11.94
C ASN A 217 -3.59 -4.70 -12.20
N GLU A 218 -2.52 -5.50 -12.06
CA GLU A 218 -1.16 -5.05 -12.30
C GLU A 218 -0.98 -4.69 -13.79
N LYS A 219 -0.31 -3.57 -14.06
CA LYS A 219 0.09 -3.19 -15.41
C LYS A 219 1.39 -3.91 -15.80
N PRO A 220 1.65 -4.12 -17.10
CA PRO A 220 2.86 -4.76 -17.56
C PRO A 220 4.14 -4.12 -17.03
N THR A 221 5.20 -4.95 -16.91
CA THR A 221 6.55 -4.51 -16.52
C THR A 221 7.00 -3.31 -17.34
N GLY A 222 7.63 -2.34 -16.67
CA GLY A 222 8.06 -1.08 -17.29
C GLY A 222 7.00 0.03 -17.27
N GLN A 223 5.78 -0.25 -16.83
CA GLN A 223 4.75 0.76 -16.59
C GLN A 223 4.63 1.10 -15.10
N TRP A 224 4.20 2.33 -14.79
CA TRP A 224 3.90 2.75 -13.44
C TRP A 224 2.58 2.15 -12.97
N ASN A 225 2.60 1.50 -11.83
CA ASN A 225 1.44 1.03 -11.08
C ASN A 225 1.21 1.96 -9.90
N THR A 226 -0.04 2.29 -9.61
CA THR A 226 -0.45 3.04 -8.41
C THR A 226 -1.06 2.09 -7.40
N LEU A 227 -0.51 2.07 -6.19
CA LEU A 227 -1.00 1.30 -5.08
C LEU A 227 -1.54 2.22 -3.99
N GLU A 228 -2.67 1.80 -3.41
CA GLU A 228 -3.26 2.49 -2.29
C GLU A 228 -3.54 1.49 -1.17
N LEU A 229 -3.18 1.84 0.04
CA LEU A 229 -3.38 1.04 1.24
C LEU A 229 -4.21 1.85 2.25
N TYR A 230 -5.38 1.36 2.57
CA TYR A 230 -6.21 1.92 3.64
C TYR A 230 -6.03 1.07 4.89
N CYS A 231 -5.72 1.70 6.02
CA CYS A 231 -5.64 1.07 7.34
C CYS A 231 -6.51 1.84 8.31
N LEU A 232 -7.48 1.16 8.93
CA LEU A 232 -8.34 1.74 9.97
C LEU A 232 -8.61 0.70 11.04
N ALA A 233 -8.20 0.99 12.27
CA ALA A 233 -8.26 0.03 13.37
C ALA A 233 -7.65 -1.33 12.93
N GLN A 234 -8.37 -2.43 13.07
CA GLN A 234 -7.92 -3.77 12.67
C GLN A 234 -8.34 -4.16 11.25
N THR A 235 -8.49 -3.19 10.34
CA THR A 235 -8.85 -3.44 8.94
C THR A 235 -7.82 -2.81 8.02
N SER A 236 -7.42 -3.55 6.97
CA SER A 236 -6.66 -3.00 5.86
C SER A 236 -7.27 -3.40 4.51
N VAL A 237 -7.09 -2.53 3.52
CA VAL A 237 -7.58 -2.74 2.14
C VAL A 237 -6.45 -2.44 1.18
N HIS A 238 -6.13 -3.39 0.31
CA HIS A 238 -5.18 -3.22 -0.79
C HIS A 238 -5.94 -2.83 -2.05
N VAL A 239 -5.48 -1.76 -2.71
CA VAL A 239 -6.03 -1.26 -3.97
C VAL A 239 -4.91 -1.15 -4.98
N VAL A 240 -5.04 -1.81 -6.12
CA VAL A 240 -4.08 -1.76 -7.23
C VAL A 240 -4.74 -1.11 -8.43
N ASN A 241 -4.17 -0.01 -8.91
CA ASN A 241 -4.65 0.73 -10.07
C ASN A 241 -6.15 1.07 -10.00
N GLY A 242 -6.62 1.45 -8.80
CA GLY A 242 -8.00 1.87 -8.54
C GLY A 242 -8.99 0.74 -8.26
N ALA A 243 -8.57 -0.53 -8.31
CA ALA A 243 -9.43 -1.65 -7.97
C ALA A 243 -9.04 -2.28 -6.63
N THR A 244 -10.01 -2.47 -5.74
CA THR A 244 -9.83 -3.22 -4.49
C THR A 244 -9.65 -4.69 -4.79
N ASN A 245 -8.51 -5.23 -4.39
CA ASN A 245 -8.18 -6.64 -4.63
C ASN A 245 -7.85 -7.46 -3.38
N MET A 246 -7.91 -6.84 -2.19
CA MET A 246 -7.76 -7.51 -0.90
C MET A 246 -8.42 -6.72 0.21
N ILE A 247 -9.17 -7.37 1.08
CA ILE A 247 -9.68 -6.82 2.34
C ILE A 247 -9.29 -7.77 3.46
N LEU A 248 -8.55 -7.25 4.43
CA LEU A 248 -8.12 -7.98 5.62
C LEU A 248 -8.74 -7.34 6.86
N THR A 249 -9.15 -8.17 7.81
CA THR A 249 -9.74 -7.72 9.08
C THR A 249 -9.11 -8.46 10.25
N GLY A 250 -9.37 -8.03 11.47
CA GLY A 250 -8.84 -8.69 12.66
C GLY A 250 -7.31 -8.76 12.69
N LEU A 251 -6.63 -7.70 12.21
CA LEU A 251 -5.17 -7.62 12.15
C LEU A 251 -4.59 -7.75 13.55
N ARG A 252 -3.74 -8.75 13.79
CA ARG A 252 -3.18 -9.05 15.10
C ARG A 252 -1.86 -9.82 15.01
N ARG A 253 -1.17 -9.91 16.13
CA ARG A 253 0.07 -10.70 16.28
C ARG A 253 0.11 -11.38 17.63
N SER A 254 0.92 -12.42 17.77
CA SER A 254 1.18 -13.03 19.07
C SER A 254 2.29 -12.29 19.82
N VAL A 255 2.03 -11.98 21.08
CA VAL A 255 3.02 -11.44 22.03
C VAL A 255 2.91 -12.27 23.30
N ASP A 256 3.98 -12.95 23.67
CA ASP A 256 4.02 -13.83 24.87
C ASP A 256 2.85 -14.83 24.92
N GLY A 257 2.51 -15.41 23.75
CA GLY A 257 1.44 -16.39 23.61
C GLY A 257 0.03 -15.81 23.64
N ARG A 258 -0.14 -14.48 23.62
CA ARG A 258 -1.44 -13.81 23.55
C ARG A 258 -1.59 -13.05 22.24
N GLU A 259 -2.76 -13.13 21.64
CA GLU A 259 -3.08 -12.30 20.47
C GLU A 259 -3.35 -10.86 20.90
N VAL A 260 -2.64 -9.91 20.28
CA VAL A 260 -2.84 -8.47 20.46
C VAL A 260 -3.11 -7.82 19.11
N ALA A 261 -3.97 -6.80 19.09
CA ALA A 261 -4.28 -6.04 17.88
C ALA A 261 -3.00 -5.44 17.27
N LEU A 262 -2.90 -5.45 15.95
CA LEU A 262 -1.81 -4.84 15.19
C LEU A 262 -2.39 -3.72 14.31
N THR A 263 -2.51 -2.52 14.89
CA THR A 263 -3.18 -1.38 14.26
C THR A 263 -2.23 -0.23 13.91
N LYS A 264 -0.95 -0.36 14.33
CA LYS A 264 0.07 0.68 14.20
C LYS A 264 1.44 0.06 13.94
N GLY A 265 2.28 0.78 13.21
CA GLY A 265 3.67 0.43 12.99
C GLY A 265 4.31 1.23 11.88
N LYS A 266 5.56 0.90 11.56
CA LYS A 266 6.34 1.49 10.48
C LYS A 266 5.89 0.94 9.12
N ILE A 267 6.32 1.65 8.05
CA ILE A 267 6.14 1.23 6.67
C ILE A 267 7.52 0.89 6.11
N GLN A 268 7.65 -0.26 5.43
CA GLN A 268 8.88 -0.69 4.79
C GLN A 268 8.65 -0.93 3.29
N PHE A 269 9.61 -0.53 2.45
CA PHE A 269 9.72 -0.98 1.06
C PHE A 269 10.89 -1.94 0.93
N GLN A 270 10.62 -3.13 0.41
CA GLN A 270 11.59 -4.22 0.37
C GLN A 270 12.62 -4.06 -0.75
N SER A 271 13.84 -4.49 -0.46
CA SER A 271 14.87 -4.84 -1.43
C SER A 271 14.95 -6.36 -1.49
N GLU A 272 14.60 -6.97 -2.64
CA GLU A 272 14.44 -8.42 -2.77
C GLU A 272 14.84 -8.97 -4.14
N GLY A 273 16.06 -8.71 -4.56
CA GLY A 273 16.64 -9.33 -5.75
C GLY A 273 16.25 -8.69 -7.09
N ALA A 274 15.43 -7.63 -7.09
CA ALA A 274 15.06 -6.92 -8.31
C ALA A 274 15.10 -5.41 -8.13
N GLU A 275 15.49 -4.71 -9.19
CA GLU A 275 15.47 -3.25 -9.23
C GLU A 275 14.01 -2.75 -9.35
N VAL A 276 13.65 -1.83 -8.46
CA VAL A 276 12.33 -1.21 -8.43
C VAL A 276 12.45 0.28 -8.12
N PHE A 277 11.55 1.06 -8.69
CA PHE A 277 11.45 2.51 -8.44
C PHE A 277 10.13 2.82 -7.75
N TYR A 278 10.19 3.66 -6.70
CA TYR A 278 9.03 4.16 -5.97
C TYR A 278 8.96 5.68 -6.05
N ARG A 279 7.78 6.23 -6.26
CA ARG A 279 7.54 7.68 -6.26
C ARG A 279 6.15 8.02 -5.73
N ASN A 280 5.86 9.30 -5.56
CA ASN A 280 4.56 9.81 -5.12
C ASN A 280 4.11 9.17 -3.80
N ILE A 281 5.07 8.83 -2.93
CA ILE A 281 4.78 8.20 -1.64
C ILE A 281 4.22 9.27 -0.70
N ALA A 282 2.95 9.15 -0.36
CA ALA A 282 2.27 10.09 0.51
C ALA A 282 1.24 9.38 1.39
N ILE A 283 1.01 9.93 2.57
CA ILE A 283 0.11 9.41 3.58
C ILE A 283 -0.83 10.52 4.07
N ARG A 284 -2.04 10.14 4.46
CA ARG A 284 -2.96 11.02 5.18
C ARG A 284 -3.71 10.24 6.25
N PRO A 285 -4.08 10.86 7.38
CA PRO A 285 -4.94 10.23 8.36
C PRO A 285 -6.34 10.01 7.77
N ILE A 286 -7.04 8.99 8.25
CA ILE A 286 -8.44 8.71 7.90
C ILE A 286 -9.23 8.35 9.14
N THR A 287 -10.53 8.68 9.12
CA THR A 287 -11.51 8.29 10.12
C THR A 287 -12.51 7.28 9.59
N GLU A 288 -12.52 7.06 8.28
CA GLU A 288 -13.35 6.05 7.60
C GLU A 288 -12.65 5.50 6.35
N ILE A 289 -12.98 4.29 5.97
CA ILE A 289 -12.62 3.73 4.65
C ILE A 289 -13.80 4.01 3.72
N PRO A 290 -13.60 4.70 2.57
CA PRO A 290 -14.70 5.03 1.68
C PRO A 290 -15.49 3.80 1.23
N ALA A 291 -16.81 3.88 1.22
CA ALA A 291 -17.67 2.77 0.81
C ALA A 291 -17.32 2.25 -0.60
N SER A 292 -16.91 3.13 -1.53
CA SER A 292 -16.46 2.75 -2.87
C SER A 292 -15.24 1.84 -2.89
N VAL A 293 -14.38 1.93 -1.87
CA VAL A 293 -13.21 1.07 -1.71
C VAL A 293 -13.61 -0.29 -1.13
N LEU A 294 -14.62 -0.33 -0.25
CA LEU A 294 -15.15 -1.55 0.32
C LEU A 294 -16.11 -2.29 -0.62
N LEU A 295 -16.73 -1.59 -1.59
CA LEU A 295 -17.63 -2.16 -2.58
C LEU A 295 -16.81 -2.48 -3.85
N SER A 296 -16.49 -3.75 -4.11
CA SER A 296 -15.91 -4.15 -5.39
C SER A 296 -16.94 -3.97 -6.51
N GLU A 297 -16.49 -3.64 -7.74
CA GLU A 297 -17.36 -3.39 -8.90
C GLU A 297 -18.19 -4.60 -9.38
N GLN A 298 -18.13 -5.74 -8.73
CA GLN A 298 -18.93 -6.93 -9.08
C GLN A 298 -20.43 -6.77 -8.82
N SER A 299 -20.89 -5.62 -8.32
CA SER A 299 -22.32 -5.33 -8.07
C SER A 299 -22.98 -4.44 -9.13
N ARG A 300 -22.32 -4.23 -10.28
CA ARG A 300 -22.91 -3.48 -11.41
C ARG A 300 -23.04 -4.37 -12.64
N VAL A 301 -23.91 -5.39 -12.56
CA VAL A 301 -24.50 -6.09 -13.70
C VAL A 301 -25.99 -6.18 -13.48
#